data_37e18ac25b2bac6a4eb7b6f9d45b299b
#
_entry.id   37e18ac25b2bac6a4eb7b6f9d45b299b
#
_cell.length_a   1.000
_cell.length_b   1.000
_cell.length_c   1.000
_cell.angle_alpha   90.00
_cell.angle_beta   90.00
_cell.angle_gamma   90.00
#
_symmetry.space_group_name_H-M   'P 1'
#
loop_
_entity.id
_entity.type
_entity.pdbx_description
1 polymer ?
#
loop_
_entity_poly.entity_id
_entity_poly.type
_entity_poly.pdbx_seq_one_letter_code
_entity_poly.pdbx_strand_id
1 'polypeptide(L)'
;MNIPFLSLKDVTALHGAEINEAVSRVVNGGWYLQGKENEKFEANYSKFIGTKYTIGCANGLDALIWIFRAYIEMGVMQPGDEVIVP
;
A
#
# COMPACT_ATOMS: atom_id res chain seq x y z
N MET A 1 30.05 -21.04 -8.00
CA MET A 1 29.50 -19.80 -7.43
C MET A 1 28.01 -19.77 -7.73
N ASN A 2 27.18 -19.61 -6.74
CA ASN A 2 25.73 -19.55 -6.91
C ASN A 2 25.25 -18.11 -6.67
N ILE A 3 24.84 -17.43 -7.74
CA ILE A 3 24.35 -16.05 -7.69
C ILE A 3 22.85 -16.08 -7.84
N PRO A 4 22.05 -15.72 -6.81
CA PRO A 4 20.61 -15.70 -6.93
C PRO A 4 20.14 -14.56 -7.86
N PHE A 5 19.05 -14.78 -8.58
CA PHE A 5 18.42 -13.74 -9.40
C PHE A 5 17.95 -12.55 -8.55
N LEU A 6 17.39 -12.82 -7.38
CA LEU A 6 16.96 -11.82 -6.42
C LEU A 6 17.15 -12.36 -5.01
N SER A 7 17.81 -11.58 -4.16
CA SER A 7 17.96 -11.87 -2.74
C SER A 7 17.09 -10.89 -1.93
N LEU A 8 15.91 -11.30 -1.52
CA LEU A 8 15.03 -10.50 -0.65
C LEU A 8 15.69 -10.22 0.71
N LYS A 9 16.52 -11.15 1.19
CA LYS A 9 17.31 -10.96 2.41
C LYS A 9 18.22 -9.72 2.31
N ASP A 10 18.92 -9.59 1.20
CA ASP A 10 19.84 -8.47 1.01
C ASP A 10 19.11 -7.16 0.77
N VAL A 11 18.01 -7.20 0.02
CA VAL A 11 17.12 -6.02 -0.15
C VAL A 11 16.59 -5.53 1.19
N THR A 12 16.08 -6.44 2.02
CA THR A 12 15.59 -6.09 3.35
C THR A 12 16.69 -5.56 4.25
N ALA A 13 17.92 -6.10 4.14
CA ALA A 13 19.05 -5.66 4.95
C ALA A 13 19.47 -4.21 4.72
N LEU A 14 19.13 -3.60 3.57
CA LEU A 14 19.41 -2.19 3.29
C LEU A 14 18.74 -1.25 4.32
N HIS A 15 17.61 -1.65 4.87
CA HIS A 15 16.84 -0.89 5.87
C HIS A 15 16.45 -1.76 7.06
N GLY A 16 17.24 -2.79 7.37
CA GLY A 16 16.88 -3.82 8.33
C GLY A 16 16.56 -3.31 9.73
N ALA A 17 17.33 -2.36 10.24
CA ALA A 17 17.09 -1.76 11.55
C ALA A 17 15.75 -1.01 11.61
N GLU A 18 15.46 -0.18 10.62
CA GLU A 18 14.23 0.61 10.52
C GLU A 18 12.99 -0.29 10.36
N ILE A 19 13.09 -1.34 9.53
CA ILE A 19 12.03 -2.31 9.32
C ILE A 19 11.74 -3.08 10.62
N ASN A 20 12.76 -3.59 11.28
CA ASN A 20 12.61 -4.33 12.54
C ASN A 20 12.02 -3.46 13.64
N GLU A 21 12.40 -2.21 13.73
CA GLU A 21 11.83 -1.26 14.67
C GLU A 21 10.34 -1.01 14.40
N ALA A 22 9.97 -0.78 13.15
CA ALA A 22 8.57 -0.56 12.76
C ALA A 22 7.70 -1.80 13.07
N VAL A 23 8.17 -3.00 12.72
CA VAL A 23 7.49 -4.26 13.03
C VAL A 23 7.33 -4.43 14.54
N SER A 24 8.39 -4.17 15.32
CA SER A 24 8.36 -4.29 16.78
C SER A 24 7.35 -3.33 17.42
N ARG A 25 7.25 -2.11 16.92
CA ARG A 25 6.23 -1.16 17.40
C ARG A 25 4.81 -1.70 17.24
N VAL A 26 4.52 -2.30 16.09
CA VAL A 26 3.19 -2.87 15.82
C VAL A 26 2.92 -4.09 16.70
N VAL A 27 3.87 -5.03 16.76
CA VAL A 27 3.73 -6.26 17.56
C VAL A 27 3.56 -5.95 19.04
N ASN A 28 4.39 -5.08 19.59
CA ASN A 28 4.34 -4.71 21.00
C ASN A 28 3.10 -3.84 21.33
N GLY A 29 2.62 -3.06 20.38
CA GLY A 29 1.42 -2.24 20.55
C GLY A 29 0.11 -3.01 20.46
N GLY A 30 0.10 -4.21 19.85
CA GLY A 30 -1.08 -5.06 19.71
C GLY A 30 -2.16 -4.54 18.75
N TRP A 31 -1.91 -3.44 18.05
CA TRP A 31 -2.84 -2.88 17.07
C TRP A 31 -2.34 -3.15 15.66
N TYR A 32 -2.88 -4.18 15.03
CA TYR A 32 -2.33 -4.74 13.80
C TYR A 32 -2.95 -4.21 12.51
N LEU A 33 -4.16 -3.65 12.57
CA LEU A 33 -4.88 -3.15 11.39
C LEU A 33 -5.24 -1.67 11.56
N GLN A 34 -5.05 -0.90 10.50
CA GLN A 34 -5.41 0.52 10.46
C GLN A 34 -4.88 1.33 11.66
N GLY A 35 -3.66 1.01 12.09
CA GLY A 35 -3.01 1.68 13.20
C GLY A 35 -2.09 2.82 12.74
N LYS A 36 -1.28 3.30 13.68
CA LYS A 36 -0.38 4.46 13.49
C LYS A 36 0.63 4.28 12.37
N GLU A 37 1.13 3.08 12.12
CA GLU A 37 2.07 2.84 11.02
C GLU A 37 1.36 2.96 9.66
N ASN A 38 0.11 2.52 9.55
CA ASN A 38 -0.72 2.73 8.36
C ASN A 38 -0.98 4.22 8.11
N GLU A 39 -1.35 4.98 9.13
CA GLU A 39 -1.56 6.43 9.04
C GLU A 39 -0.30 7.15 8.57
N LYS A 40 0.86 6.79 9.13
CA LYS A 40 2.16 7.34 8.71
C LYS A 40 2.48 7.01 7.26
N PHE A 41 2.23 5.77 6.85
CA PHE A 41 2.44 5.35 5.48
C PHE A 41 1.57 6.17 4.51
N GLU A 42 0.28 6.27 4.79
CA GLU A 42 -0.66 7.03 3.95
C GLU A 42 -0.23 8.49 3.81
N ALA A 43 0.14 9.14 4.92
CA ALA A 43 0.60 10.53 4.93
C ALA A 43 1.91 10.72 4.16
N ASN A 44 2.88 9.85 4.39
CA ASN A 44 4.19 9.93 3.72
C ASN A 44 4.08 9.61 2.23
N TYR A 45 3.27 8.62 1.87
CA TYR A 45 3.07 8.25 0.48
C TYR A 45 2.33 9.32 -0.31
N SER A 46 1.30 9.94 0.26
CA SER A 46 0.63 11.10 -0.32
C SER A 46 1.63 12.24 -0.61
N LYS A 47 2.49 12.53 0.35
CA LYS A 47 3.52 13.56 0.20
C LYS A 47 4.55 13.21 -0.88
N PHE A 48 4.97 11.95 -0.93
CA PHE A 48 5.95 11.47 -1.90
C PHE A 48 5.41 11.51 -3.34
N ILE A 49 4.18 11.06 -3.54
CA ILE A 49 3.53 11.02 -4.88
C ILE A 49 2.96 12.40 -5.27
N GLY A 50 2.66 13.26 -4.31
CA GLY A 50 2.04 14.57 -4.57
C GLY A 50 0.51 14.50 -4.67
N THR A 51 -0.12 13.47 -4.14
CA THR A 51 -1.58 13.35 -4.05
C THR A 51 -2.11 13.96 -2.76
N LYS A 52 -3.38 14.33 -2.75
CA LYS A 52 -4.02 14.87 -1.55
C LYS A 52 -4.26 13.79 -0.49
N TYR A 53 -4.62 12.58 -0.93
CA TYR A 53 -4.95 11.46 -0.07
C TYR A 53 -4.30 10.17 -0.56
N THR A 54 -4.04 9.28 0.37
CA THR A 54 -3.68 7.88 0.14
C THR A 54 -4.56 7.03 1.04
N ILE A 55 -5.14 5.99 0.49
CA ILE A 55 -6.01 5.07 1.21
C ILE A 55 -5.42 3.67 1.12
N GLY A 56 -5.06 3.10 2.27
CA GLY A 56 -4.58 1.73 2.34
C GLY A 56 -5.70 0.74 2.05
N CYS A 57 -5.36 -0.31 1.32
CA CYS A 57 -6.26 -1.43 1.01
C CYS A 57 -5.51 -2.75 1.13
N ALA A 58 -6.24 -3.87 1.12
CA ALA A 58 -5.65 -5.18 1.40
C ALA A 58 -4.71 -5.65 0.29
N ASN A 59 -5.03 -5.36 -0.98
CA ASN A 59 -4.28 -5.82 -2.14
C ASN A 59 -4.64 -4.97 -3.39
N GLY A 60 -3.95 -5.23 -4.51
CA GLY A 60 -4.16 -4.50 -5.75
C GLY A 60 -5.54 -4.73 -6.38
N LEU A 61 -6.12 -5.92 -6.25
CA LEU A 61 -7.46 -6.19 -6.74
C LEU A 61 -8.50 -5.35 -6.00
N ASP A 62 -8.42 -5.31 -4.67
CA ASP A 62 -9.30 -4.48 -3.85
C ASP A 62 -9.12 -3.00 -4.17
N ALA A 63 -7.89 -2.55 -4.42
CA ALA A 63 -7.61 -1.19 -4.87
C ALA A 63 -8.36 -0.84 -6.16
N LEU A 64 -8.32 -1.70 -7.17
CA LEU A 64 -9.06 -1.52 -8.42
C LEU A 64 -10.57 -1.50 -8.19
N ILE A 65 -11.09 -2.41 -7.38
CA ILE A 65 -12.52 -2.45 -7.03
C ILE A 65 -12.95 -1.14 -6.39
N TRP A 66 -12.18 -0.62 -5.43
CA TRP A 66 -12.48 0.64 -4.76
C TRP A 66 -12.43 1.85 -5.69
N ILE A 67 -11.48 1.88 -6.64
CA ILE A 67 -11.38 2.94 -7.64
C ILE A 67 -12.64 2.98 -8.50
N PHE A 68 -13.06 1.86 -9.06
CA PHE A 68 -14.26 1.80 -9.88
C PHE A 68 -15.52 2.10 -9.08
N ARG A 69 -15.61 1.59 -7.86
CA ARG A 69 -16.74 1.92 -6.98
C ARG A 69 -16.83 3.41 -6.69
N ALA A 70 -15.70 4.04 -6.42
CA ALA A 70 -15.65 5.48 -6.20
C ALA A 70 -16.11 6.27 -7.42
N TYR A 71 -15.67 5.90 -8.62
CA TYR A 71 -16.13 6.55 -9.85
C TYR A 71 -17.64 6.41 -10.09
N ILE A 72 -18.20 5.26 -9.77
CA ILE A 72 -19.65 5.04 -9.84
C ILE A 72 -20.38 5.95 -8.86
N GLU A 73 -19.96 5.98 -7.60
CA GLU A 73 -20.55 6.82 -6.56
C GLU A 73 -20.43 8.33 -6.86
N MET A 74 -19.34 8.73 -7.53
CA MET A 74 -19.13 10.12 -7.98
C MET A 74 -19.91 10.48 -9.23
N GLY A 75 -20.60 9.52 -9.87
CA GLY A 75 -21.31 9.73 -11.12
C GLY A 75 -20.43 9.92 -12.35
N VAL A 76 -19.12 9.60 -12.25
CA VAL A 76 -18.15 9.67 -13.35
C VAL A 76 -18.24 8.45 -14.25
N MET A 77 -18.69 7.32 -13.71
CA MET A 77 -18.81 6.04 -14.38
C MET A 77 -20.16 5.39 -14.05
N GLN A 78 -20.70 4.61 -14.98
CA GLN A 78 -21.93 3.85 -14.77
C GLN A 78 -21.79 2.43 -15.30
N PRO A 79 -22.65 1.49 -14.84
CA PRO A 79 -22.66 0.13 -15.38
C PRO A 79 -22.83 0.12 -16.90
N GLY A 80 -21.95 -0.61 -17.59
CA GLY A 80 -21.89 -0.67 -19.06
C GLY A 80 -20.81 0.19 -19.69
N ASP A 81 -20.15 1.07 -18.92
CA ASP A 81 -18.99 1.82 -19.40
C ASP A 81 -17.80 0.90 -19.65
N GLU A 82 -17.00 1.24 -20.63
CA GLU A 82 -15.85 0.45 -21.05
C GLU A 82 -14.58 0.87 -20.31
N VAL A 83 -13.74 -0.13 -20.01
CA VAL A 83 -12.42 0.06 -19.38
C VAL A 83 -11.37 -0.65 -20.25
N ILE A 84 -10.34 0.07 -20.65
CA ILE A 84 -9.22 -0.50 -21.39
C ILE A 84 -8.25 -1.11 -20.37
N VAL A 85 -7.97 -2.38 -20.55
CA VAL A 85 -7.03 -3.15 -19.69
C VAL A 85 -5.97 -3.82 -20.56
N PRO A 86 -4.77 -4.08 -19.99
CA PRO A 86 -3.71 -4.82 -20.69
C PRO A 86 -4.08 -6.28 -20.96
#